data_cd9fbc9bb35a31bdbd88bcc2b2b66f5a
#
_entry.id   cd9fbc9bb35a31bdbd88bcc2b2b66f5a
#
_cell.length_a   1.000
_cell.length_b   1.000
_cell.length_c   1.000
_cell.angle_alpha   90.00
_cell.angle_beta   90.00
_cell.angle_gamma   90.00
#
_symmetry.space_group_name_H-M   'P 1'
#
loop_
_entity.id
_entity.type
_entity.pdbx_description
1 polymer ?
#
loop_
_entity_poly.entity_id
_entity_poly.type
_entity_poly.pdbx_seq_one_letter_code
_entity_poly.pdbx_strand_id
1 'polypeptide(L)'
;LKWARKRARPLWKKVLQRVAVILIVFSLSLGSLMIISPSVRAAVVNWVTEWYETHITYRYSGSPISGEMPQYEIVELPDGYVEVEEQALYGANYVYKTYYNEDTDRTMFFDYVYMQQGSAWDYSTENVEVIPVSVHGMKGQMFLTDDWEHEWNTITWIDAQNNIQFSIDGNFDADDILHIAESVSLVNSTK
;
A
#
# COMPACT_ATOMS: atom_id res chain seq x y z
N LEU A 1 -36.28 -28.85 52.54
CA LEU A 1 -35.33 -27.75 52.23
C LEU A 1 -34.81 -27.93 50.80
N LYS A 2 -35.50 -27.31 49.80
CA LYS A 2 -35.03 -27.26 48.39
C LYS A 2 -34.21 -26.01 48.25
N TRP A 3 -32.88 -26.08 48.35
CA TRP A 3 -31.98 -25.00 48.02
C TRP A 3 -31.75 -24.99 46.52
N ALA A 4 -32.15 -23.87 45.90
CA ALA A 4 -31.99 -23.59 44.48
C ALA A 4 -30.48 -23.61 44.08
N ARG A 5 -30.06 -24.54 43.26
CA ARG A 5 -28.77 -24.47 42.56
C ARG A 5 -28.80 -23.29 41.59
N LYS A 6 -28.30 -22.14 42.02
CA LYS A 6 -27.93 -21.06 41.07
C LYS A 6 -26.91 -21.62 40.10
N ARG A 7 -27.34 -21.96 38.86
CA ARG A 7 -26.44 -22.30 37.79
C ARG A 7 -25.54 -21.11 37.50
N ALA A 8 -24.32 -21.10 38.03
CA ALA A 8 -23.30 -20.16 37.61
C ALA A 8 -23.06 -20.35 36.12
N ARG A 9 -23.44 -19.38 35.33
CA ARG A 9 -23.12 -19.39 33.89
C ARG A 9 -21.60 -19.43 33.77
N PRO A 10 -21.00 -20.41 33.06
CA PRO A 10 -19.56 -20.53 32.99
C PRO A 10 -18.96 -19.25 32.38
N LEU A 11 -17.89 -18.75 32.99
CA LEU A 11 -17.26 -17.47 32.66
C LEU A 11 -16.93 -17.34 31.14
N TRP A 12 -16.54 -18.45 30.53
CA TRP A 12 -16.23 -18.46 29.09
C TRP A 12 -17.45 -18.13 28.21
N LYS A 13 -18.69 -18.44 28.62
CA LYS A 13 -19.90 -18.02 27.89
C LYS A 13 -20.09 -16.51 27.91
N LYS A 14 -19.73 -15.86 29.01
CA LYS A 14 -19.76 -14.39 29.09
C LYS A 14 -18.68 -13.74 28.22
N VAL A 15 -17.52 -14.36 28.16
CA VAL A 15 -16.44 -13.91 27.28
C VAL A 15 -16.85 -14.08 25.81
N LEU A 16 -17.38 -15.25 25.44
CA LEU A 16 -17.87 -15.47 24.07
C LEU A 16 -18.98 -14.47 23.67
N GLN A 17 -19.91 -14.17 24.57
CA GLN A 17 -20.94 -13.17 24.30
C GLN A 17 -20.35 -11.77 24.07
N ARG A 18 -19.35 -11.37 24.85
CA ARG A 18 -18.68 -10.06 24.65
C ARG A 18 -17.93 -10.01 23.34
N VAL A 19 -17.19 -11.06 23.00
CA VAL A 19 -16.49 -11.17 21.73
C VAL A 19 -17.49 -11.11 20.55
N ALA A 20 -18.59 -11.85 20.64
CA ALA A 20 -19.63 -11.81 19.60
C ALA A 20 -20.23 -10.40 19.43
N VAL A 21 -20.52 -9.69 20.53
CA VAL A 21 -21.02 -8.31 20.46
C VAL A 21 -19.99 -7.37 19.82
N ILE A 22 -18.70 -7.49 20.17
CA ILE A 22 -17.63 -6.69 19.59
C ILE A 22 -17.54 -6.96 18.08
N LEU A 23 -17.58 -8.22 17.65
CA LEU A 23 -17.56 -8.60 16.24
C LEU A 23 -18.77 -8.06 15.47
N ILE A 24 -19.97 -8.10 16.07
CA ILE A 24 -21.18 -7.54 15.45
C ILE A 24 -21.06 -6.02 15.31
N VAL A 25 -20.64 -5.32 16.35
CA VAL A 25 -20.44 -3.86 16.30
C VAL A 25 -19.41 -3.49 15.26
N PHE A 26 -18.27 -4.20 15.22
CA PHE A 26 -17.24 -3.98 14.23
C PHE A 26 -17.73 -4.22 12.80
N SER A 27 -18.46 -5.32 12.57
CA SER A 27 -19.04 -5.64 11.24
C SER A 27 -20.08 -4.61 10.81
N LEU A 28 -20.91 -4.12 11.74
CA LEU A 28 -21.91 -3.08 11.45
C LEU A 28 -21.26 -1.73 11.15
N SER A 29 -20.19 -1.37 11.89
CA SER A 29 -19.46 -0.11 11.65
C SER A 29 -18.72 -0.16 10.32
N LEU A 30 -18.04 -1.25 10.00
CA LEU A 30 -17.38 -1.44 8.70
C LEU A 30 -18.40 -1.43 7.55
N GLY A 31 -19.52 -2.13 7.72
CA GLY A 31 -20.61 -2.15 6.74
C GLY A 31 -21.22 -0.77 6.49
N SER A 32 -21.41 0.04 7.54
CA SER A 32 -21.91 1.41 7.41
C SER A 32 -20.89 2.33 6.71
N LEU A 33 -19.59 2.18 6.99
CA LEU A 33 -18.53 2.91 6.30
C LEU A 33 -18.48 2.57 4.81
N MET A 34 -18.67 1.30 4.45
CA MET A 34 -18.76 0.87 3.05
C MET A 34 -19.94 1.47 2.28
N ILE A 35 -21.06 1.76 2.98
CA ILE A 35 -22.23 2.39 2.38
C ILE A 35 -22.00 3.89 2.17
N ILE A 36 -21.34 4.54 3.13
CA ILE A 36 -21.18 6.00 3.18
C ILE A 36 -19.98 6.47 2.33
N SER A 37 -18.92 5.66 2.24
CA SER A 37 -17.68 6.04 1.56
C SER A 37 -17.36 5.09 0.39
N PRO A 38 -17.49 5.56 -0.87
CA PRO A 38 -17.09 4.78 -2.04
C PRO A 38 -15.60 4.37 -2.02
N SER A 39 -14.74 5.21 -1.46
CA SER A 39 -13.29 4.92 -1.34
C SER A 39 -13.00 3.76 -0.38
N VAL A 40 -13.70 3.69 0.76
CA VAL A 40 -13.58 2.55 1.68
C VAL A 40 -14.08 1.27 1.03
N ARG A 41 -15.17 1.36 0.26
CA ARG A 41 -15.69 0.22 -0.50
C ARG A 41 -14.69 -0.27 -1.52
N ALA A 42 -14.12 0.62 -2.33
CA ALA A 42 -13.12 0.29 -3.34
C ALA A 42 -11.89 -0.38 -2.69
N ALA A 43 -11.38 0.17 -1.60
CA ALA A 43 -10.23 -0.39 -0.89
C ALA A 43 -10.48 -1.80 -0.32
N VAL A 44 -11.71 -2.08 0.17
CA VAL A 44 -12.02 -3.39 0.79
C VAL A 44 -12.44 -4.44 -0.24
N VAL A 45 -13.12 -4.03 -1.32
CA VAL A 45 -13.71 -4.97 -2.30
C VAL A 45 -12.77 -5.22 -3.48
N ASN A 46 -12.05 -4.21 -3.91
CA ASN A 46 -11.25 -4.30 -5.14
C ASN A 46 -9.80 -4.71 -4.89
N TRP A 47 -9.28 -4.44 -3.69
CA TRP A 47 -7.90 -4.73 -3.35
C TRP A 47 -7.83 -5.79 -2.27
N VAL A 48 -7.06 -6.85 -2.54
CA VAL A 48 -6.76 -7.93 -1.62
C VAL A 48 -5.26 -8.00 -1.45
N THR A 49 -4.80 -7.90 -0.20
CA THR A 49 -3.40 -8.15 0.17
C THR A 49 -3.31 -9.56 0.74
N GLU A 50 -2.60 -10.42 0.07
CA GLU A 50 -2.38 -11.82 0.46
C GLU A 50 -0.98 -11.94 1.05
N TRP A 51 -0.88 -12.43 2.30
CA TRP A 51 0.37 -12.63 3.01
C TRP A 51 0.80 -14.08 2.93
N TYR A 52 1.96 -14.30 2.36
CA TYR A 52 2.61 -15.60 2.29
C TYR A 52 3.89 -15.62 3.14
N GLU A 53 4.52 -16.76 3.32
CA GLU A 53 5.73 -16.89 4.12
C GLU A 53 6.92 -16.12 3.53
N THR A 54 7.01 -16.05 2.21
CA THR A 54 8.14 -15.49 1.46
C THR A 54 7.83 -14.22 0.67
N HIS A 55 6.55 -13.84 0.59
CA HIS A 55 6.14 -12.67 -0.20
C HIS A 55 4.76 -12.13 0.19
N ILE A 56 4.48 -10.91 -0.23
CA ILE A 56 3.17 -10.28 -0.14
C ILE A 56 2.66 -10.04 -1.56
N THR A 57 1.44 -10.48 -1.84
CA THR A 57 0.76 -10.25 -3.12
C THR A 57 -0.32 -9.19 -2.97
N TYR A 58 -0.26 -8.16 -3.80
CA TYR A 58 -1.33 -7.19 -3.99
C TYR A 58 -2.13 -7.57 -5.22
N ARG A 59 -3.39 -7.94 -5.01
CA ARG A 59 -4.28 -8.35 -6.09
C ARG A 59 -5.43 -7.38 -6.28
N TYR A 60 -5.66 -6.97 -7.50
CA TYR A 60 -6.81 -6.17 -7.88
C TYR A 60 -7.89 -7.04 -8.52
N SER A 61 -9.12 -6.95 -8.02
CA SER A 61 -10.30 -7.69 -8.50
C SER A 61 -11.47 -6.80 -8.93
N GLY A 62 -11.23 -5.49 -9.01
CA GLY A 62 -12.24 -4.51 -9.39
C GLY A 62 -12.53 -4.46 -10.90
N SER A 63 -13.38 -3.53 -11.28
CA SER A 63 -13.73 -3.31 -12.69
C SER A 63 -12.53 -2.76 -13.48
N PRO A 64 -12.41 -3.06 -14.78
CA PRO A 64 -11.40 -2.46 -15.63
C PRO A 64 -11.48 -0.93 -15.58
N ILE A 65 -10.31 -0.29 -15.56
CA ILE A 65 -10.22 1.16 -15.59
C ILE A 65 -10.32 1.61 -17.04
N SER A 66 -11.09 2.66 -17.28
CA SER A 66 -11.20 3.33 -18.57
C SER A 66 -10.78 4.78 -18.41
N GLY A 67 -9.94 5.27 -19.30
CA GLY A 67 -9.44 6.63 -19.30
C GLY A 67 -7.93 6.70 -19.43
N GLU A 68 -7.44 7.90 -19.61
CA GLU A 68 -6.01 8.20 -19.63
C GLU A 68 -5.45 8.09 -18.21
N MET A 69 -4.29 7.45 -18.08
CA MET A 69 -3.63 7.32 -16.78
C MET A 69 -3.09 8.70 -16.34
N PRO A 70 -3.42 9.16 -15.12
CA PRO A 70 -2.85 10.39 -14.60
C PRO A 70 -1.33 10.32 -14.54
N GLN A 71 -0.67 11.46 -14.72
CA GLN A 71 0.78 11.56 -14.62
C GLN A 71 1.17 12.02 -13.22
N TYR A 72 2.15 11.36 -12.64
CA TYR A 72 2.71 11.69 -11.32
C TYR A 72 4.20 11.96 -11.43
N GLU A 73 4.68 12.80 -10.52
CA GLU A 73 6.10 13.14 -10.40
C GLU A 73 6.53 13.20 -8.93
N ILE A 74 7.80 12.96 -8.66
CA ILE A 74 8.43 13.25 -7.39
C ILE A 74 8.80 14.73 -7.39
N VAL A 75 8.18 15.51 -6.51
CA VAL A 75 8.41 16.97 -6.45
C VAL A 75 9.68 17.32 -5.70
N GLU A 76 10.00 16.54 -4.66
CA GLU A 76 11.18 16.73 -3.83
C GLU A 76 12.16 15.56 -4.05
N LEU A 77 12.92 15.65 -5.15
CA LEU A 77 14.00 14.69 -5.43
C LEU A 77 15.13 14.86 -4.42
N PRO A 78 15.73 13.77 -3.93
CA PRO A 78 16.94 13.86 -3.10
C PRO A 78 18.08 14.53 -3.85
N ASP A 79 18.98 15.19 -3.11
CA ASP A 79 20.11 15.92 -3.67
C ASP A 79 20.95 15.03 -4.61
N GLY A 80 21.26 15.56 -5.78
CA GLY A 80 22.09 14.92 -6.79
C GLY A 80 21.38 13.89 -7.67
N TYR A 81 20.12 13.54 -7.39
CA TYR A 81 19.35 12.66 -8.29
C TYR A 81 18.75 13.44 -9.46
N VAL A 82 18.88 12.88 -10.64
CA VAL A 82 18.28 13.39 -11.88
C VAL A 82 17.57 12.27 -12.63
N GLU A 83 16.45 12.58 -13.27
CA GLU A 83 15.70 11.62 -14.11
C GLU A 83 16.53 11.23 -15.33
N VAL A 84 16.64 9.94 -15.61
CA VAL A 84 17.27 9.38 -16.79
C VAL A 84 16.18 9.14 -17.84
N GLU A 85 15.86 10.18 -18.64
CA GLU A 85 14.73 10.17 -19.57
C GLU A 85 14.78 9.01 -20.59
N GLU A 86 15.97 8.59 -21.03
CA GLU A 86 16.12 7.48 -21.97
C GLU A 86 15.75 6.11 -21.37
N GLN A 87 15.66 6.02 -20.05
CA GLN A 87 15.25 4.82 -19.33
C GLN A 87 13.79 4.88 -18.85
N ALA A 88 13.12 6.00 -19.03
CA ALA A 88 11.71 6.13 -18.67
C ALA A 88 10.83 5.33 -19.64
N LEU A 89 9.88 4.56 -19.07
CA LEU A 89 8.93 3.76 -19.83
C LEU A 89 7.51 4.24 -19.56
N TYR A 90 6.80 4.58 -20.63
CA TYR A 90 5.42 5.05 -20.58
C TYR A 90 4.52 4.07 -21.32
N GLY A 91 3.83 3.21 -20.59
CA GLY A 91 2.84 2.29 -21.14
C GLY A 91 1.41 2.84 -21.02
N ALA A 92 0.44 2.09 -21.56
CA ALA A 92 -0.98 2.46 -21.45
C ALA A 92 -1.49 2.43 -20.00
N ASN A 93 -0.91 1.60 -19.16
CA ASN A 93 -1.33 1.35 -17.77
C ASN A 93 -0.16 1.33 -16.78
N TYR A 94 1.03 1.73 -17.18
CA TYR A 94 2.17 1.83 -16.27
C TYR A 94 3.09 2.96 -16.70
N VAL A 95 3.77 3.53 -15.72
CA VAL A 95 4.91 4.42 -15.90
C VAL A 95 6.03 3.91 -15.01
N TYR A 96 7.23 3.91 -15.55
CA TYR A 96 8.44 3.55 -14.85
C TYR A 96 9.48 4.63 -15.13
N LYS A 97 10.07 5.19 -14.09
CA LYS A 97 11.08 6.23 -14.15
C LYS A 97 12.32 5.81 -13.38
N THR A 98 13.47 6.10 -13.97
CA THR A 98 14.77 5.89 -13.36
C THR A 98 15.39 7.23 -13.00
N TYR A 99 15.92 7.33 -11.80
CA TYR A 99 16.70 8.48 -11.34
C TYR A 99 18.09 8.00 -10.94
N TYR A 100 19.10 8.77 -11.28
CA TYR A 100 20.48 8.41 -11.02
C TYR A 100 21.21 9.57 -10.34
N ASN A 101 22.05 9.22 -9.38
CA ASN A 101 22.94 10.15 -8.69
C ASN A 101 24.38 9.81 -9.06
N GLU A 102 25.02 10.68 -9.86
CA GLU A 102 26.38 10.45 -10.38
C GLU A 102 27.43 10.54 -9.28
N ASP A 103 27.21 11.35 -8.25
CA ASP A 103 28.17 11.53 -7.14
C ASP A 103 28.27 10.28 -6.24
N THR A 104 27.18 9.56 -6.07
CA THR A 104 27.09 8.37 -5.20
C THR A 104 27.02 7.06 -5.95
N ASP A 105 26.91 7.08 -7.30
CA ASP A 105 26.69 5.92 -8.16
C ASP A 105 25.45 5.11 -7.74
N ARG A 106 24.36 5.82 -7.34
CA ARG A 106 23.13 5.20 -6.85
C ARG A 106 21.96 5.46 -7.80
N THR A 107 21.11 4.47 -7.89
CA THR A 107 19.88 4.53 -8.70
C THR A 107 18.67 4.47 -7.80
N MET A 108 17.62 5.19 -8.17
CA MET A 108 16.29 5.13 -7.59
C MET A 108 15.30 4.86 -8.70
N PHE A 109 14.30 4.05 -8.43
CA PHE A 109 13.19 3.79 -9.34
C PHE A 109 11.89 4.32 -8.76
N PHE A 110 11.07 4.88 -9.61
CA PHE A 110 9.69 5.26 -9.29
C PHE A 110 8.79 4.70 -10.37
N ASP A 111 7.87 3.86 -9.96
CA ASP A 111 6.86 3.33 -10.86
C ASP A 111 5.45 3.45 -10.28
N TYR A 112 4.49 3.52 -11.19
CA TYR A 112 3.09 3.43 -10.83
C TYR A 112 2.30 2.77 -11.95
N VAL A 113 1.27 2.05 -11.56
CA VAL A 113 0.52 1.19 -12.47
C VAL A 113 -0.98 1.29 -12.21
N TYR A 114 -1.76 1.40 -13.29
CA TYR A 114 -3.18 1.10 -13.26
C TYR A 114 -3.37 -0.40 -13.13
N MET A 115 -3.96 -0.82 -12.02
CA MET A 115 -4.27 -2.21 -11.80
C MET A 115 -5.48 -2.62 -12.62
N GLN A 116 -5.29 -3.60 -13.48
CA GLN A 116 -6.34 -4.23 -14.26
C GLN A 116 -6.94 -5.41 -13.51
N GLN A 117 -8.18 -5.79 -13.85
CA GLN A 117 -8.81 -6.95 -13.25
C GLN A 117 -7.94 -8.20 -13.41
N GLY A 118 -7.62 -8.86 -12.29
CA GLY A 118 -6.76 -10.03 -12.25
C GLY A 118 -5.25 -9.73 -12.18
N SER A 119 -4.84 -8.46 -12.21
CA SER A 119 -3.44 -8.10 -11.97
C SER A 119 -3.04 -8.41 -10.54
N ALA A 120 -1.80 -8.84 -10.37
CA ALA A 120 -1.17 -9.05 -9.08
C ALA A 120 0.28 -8.57 -9.12
N TRP A 121 0.75 -8.05 -7.99
CA TRP A 121 2.14 -7.65 -7.79
C TRP A 121 2.65 -8.29 -6.52
N ASP A 122 3.84 -8.88 -6.63
CA ASP A 122 4.47 -9.63 -5.56
C ASP A 122 5.71 -8.88 -5.05
N TYR A 123 5.81 -8.76 -3.72
CA TYR A 123 6.99 -8.23 -3.06
C TYR A 123 7.57 -9.30 -2.15
N SER A 124 8.87 -9.60 -2.31
CA SER A 124 9.55 -10.55 -1.44
C SER A 124 9.57 -10.03 0.00
N THR A 125 9.41 -10.95 0.95
CA THR A 125 9.56 -10.68 2.39
C THR A 125 10.79 -11.38 2.96
N GLU A 126 11.62 -11.98 2.11
CA GLU A 126 12.84 -12.65 2.53
C GLU A 126 13.93 -11.62 2.86
N ASN A 127 14.48 -11.70 4.06
CA ASN A 127 15.53 -10.81 4.58
C ASN A 127 15.16 -9.33 4.67
N VAL A 128 13.86 -9.01 4.74
CA VAL A 128 13.39 -7.63 4.93
C VAL A 128 12.39 -7.54 6.07
N GLU A 129 12.40 -6.43 6.78
CA GLU A 129 11.34 -6.05 7.72
C GLU A 129 10.21 -5.36 6.96
N VAL A 130 8.97 -5.81 7.17
CA VAL A 130 7.80 -5.19 6.53
C VAL A 130 7.07 -4.31 7.53
N ILE A 131 7.03 -3.01 7.25
CA ILE A 131 6.42 -2.01 8.13
C ILE A 131 5.20 -1.37 7.43
N PRO A 132 4.01 -1.37 8.06
CA PRO A 132 2.85 -0.67 7.53
C PRO A 132 3.08 0.85 7.61
N VAL A 133 2.78 1.55 6.51
CA VAL A 133 2.92 3.01 6.40
C VAL A 133 1.67 3.66 5.82
N SER A 134 1.63 4.98 5.88
CA SER A 134 0.59 5.78 5.24
C SER A 134 1.23 6.89 4.43
N VAL A 135 1.00 6.91 3.11
CA VAL A 135 1.44 7.96 2.19
C VAL A 135 0.21 8.76 1.78
N HIS A 136 0.15 10.04 2.08
CA HIS A 136 -1.02 10.91 1.84
C HIS A 136 -2.34 10.34 2.39
N GLY A 137 -2.31 9.60 3.52
CA GLY A 137 -3.47 8.92 4.07
C GLY A 137 -3.87 7.62 3.36
N MET A 138 -3.15 7.24 2.31
CA MET A 138 -3.28 5.96 1.61
C MET A 138 -2.45 4.89 2.30
N LYS A 139 -2.97 3.66 2.35
CA LYS A 139 -2.27 2.54 2.98
C LYS A 139 -1.14 2.04 2.09
N GLY A 140 0.01 1.78 2.71
CA GLY A 140 1.18 1.22 2.07
C GLY A 140 2.01 0.36 3.01
N GLN A 141 3.12 -0.13 2.50
CA GLN A 141 4.12 -0.88 3.25
C GLN A 141 5.52 -0.47 2.81
N MET A 142 6.44 -0.51 3.76
CA MET A 142 7.88 -0.47 3.48
C MET A 142 8.47 -1.85 3.68
N PHE A 143 9.39 -2.22 2.81
CA PHE A 143 10.21 -3.42 2.85
C PHE A 143 11.64 -2.96 3.09
N LEU A 144 12.10 -3.13 4.32
CA LEU A 144 13.36 -2.57 4.78
C LEU A 144 14.40 -3.67 4.95
N THR A 145 15.53 -3.53 4.28
CA THR A 145 16.70 -4.36 4.48
C THR A 145 17.58 -3.78 5.61
N ASP A 146 18.32 -4.65 6.31
CA ASP A 146 19.30 -4.23 7.31
C ASP A 146 20.53 -3.56 6.67
N ASP A 147 20.79 -3.77 5.39
CA ASP A 147 21.92 -3.25 4.63
C ASP A 147 21.50 -2.33 3.47
N TRP A 148 20.69 -1.34 3.80
CA TRP A 148 20.12 -0.39 2.82
C TRP A 148 21.20 0.43 2.06
N GLU A 149 22.43 0.47 2.55
CA GLU A 149 23.54 1.12 1.84
C GLU A 149 23.95 0.35 0.57
N HIS A 150 23.72 -0.98 0.54
CA HIS A 150 24.08 -1.86 -0.58
C HIS A 150 22.87 -2.55 -1.21
N GLU A 151 21.74 -2.62 -0.50
CA GLU A 151 20.49 -3.20 -0.97
C GLU A 151 19.40 -2.13 -1.01
N TRP A 152 18.36 -2.35 -1.78
CA TRP A 152 17.28 -1.38 -1.91
C TRP A 152 16.20 -1.61 -0.85
N ASN A 153 15.80 -0.51 -0.24
CA ASN A 153 14.53 -0.43 0.43
C ASN A 153 13.42 -0.14 -0.59
N THR A 154 12.23 -0.66 -0.32
CA THR A 154 11.06 -0.45 -1.16
C THR A 154 9.94 0.16 -0.33
N ILE A 155 9.25 1.16 -0.86
CA ILE A 155 7.97 1.63 -0.35
C ILE A 155 6.90 1.47 -1.44
N THR A 156 5.75 0.87 -1.09
CA THR A 156 4.62 0.75 -2.00
C THR A 156 3.34 1.21 -1.32
N TRP A 157 2.45 1.87 -2.06
CA TRP A 157 1.14 2.30 -1.56
C TRP A 157 0.08 2.26 -2.65
N ILE A 158 -1.19 2.29 -2.24
CA ILE A 158 -2.31 2.10 -3.14
C ILE A 158 -3.27 3.28 -3.05
N ASP A 159 -3.46 3.98 -4.15
CA ASP A 159 -4.60 4.85 -4.36
C ASP A 159 -5.80 4.03 -4.83
N ALA A 160 -6.60 3.58 -3.86
CA ALA A 160 -7.77 2.76 -4.14
C ALA A 160 -8.91 3.53 -4.83
N GLN A 161 -8.88 4.87 -4.86
CA GLN A 161 -9.87 5.69 -5.55
C GLN A 161 -9.61 5.72 -7.05
N ASN A 162 -8.34 5.83 -7.42
CA ASN A 162 -7.90 5.87 -8.81
C ASN A 162 -7.39 4.51 -9.32
N ASN A 163 -7.36 3.48 -8.46
CA ASN A 163 -6.85 2.13 -8.73
C ASN A 163 -5.39 2.13 -9.22
N ILE A 164 -4.58 2.96 -8.59
CA ILE A 164 -3.17 3.07 -8.91
C ILE A 164 -2.36 2.49 -7.75
N GLN A 165 -1.41 1.65 -8.06
CA GLN A 165 -0.36 1.23 -7.14
C GLN A 165 0.91 1.97 -7.51
N PHE A 166 1.60 2.48 -6.51
CA PHE A 166 2.88 3.17 -6.61
C PHE A 166 3.97 2.35 -5.94
N SER A 167 5.19 2.47 -6.43
CA SER A 167 6.39 1.94 -5.80
C SER A 167 7.56 2.91 -5.95
N ILE A 168 8.40 2.98 -4.93
CA ILE A 168 9.73 3.60 -4.98
C ILE A 168 10.72 2.60 -4.41
N ASP A 169 11.81 2.39 -5.14
CA ASP A 169 12.91 1.50 -4.78
C ASP A 169 14.22 2.29 -4.80
N GLY A 170 15.04 2.13 -3.77
CA GLY A 170 16.35 2.79 -3.74
C GLY A 170 17.13 2.58 -2.44
N ASN A 171 18.37 3.06 -2.45
CA ASN A 171 19.26 2.98 -1.29
C ASN A 171 19.03 4.18 -0.35
N PHE A 172 17.92 4.16 0.37
CA PHE A 172 17.49 5.18 1.32
C PHE A 172 17.12 4.54 2.65
N ASP A 173 17.29 5.25 3.74
CA ASP A 173 16.70 4.81 5.01
C ASP A 173 15.17 4.97 5.02
N ALA A 174 14.53 4.52 6.10
CA ALA A 174 13.08 4.50 6.21
C ALA A 174 12.44 5.89 6.18
N ASP A 175 13.09 6.89 6.78
CA ASP A 175 12.56 8.26 6.85
C ASP A 175 12.71 8.96 5.51
N ASP A 176 13.85 8.79 4.84
CA ASP A 176 14.12 9.37 3.53
C ASP A 176 13.19 8.81 2.44
N ILE A 177 13.04 7.48 2.35
CA ILE A 177 12.17 6.87 1.33
C ILE A 177 10.70 7.22 1.55
N LEU A 178 10.26 7.39 2.81
CA LEU A 178 8.92 7.86 3.14
C LEU A 178 8.73 9.32 2.72
N HIS A 179 9.71 10.18 2.97
CA HIS A 179 9.68 11.59 2.56
C HIS A 179 9.57 11.73 1.04
N ILE A 180 10.35 10.95 0.28
CA ILE A 180 10.27 10.91 -1.18
C ILE A 180 8.86 10.51 -1.63
N ALA A 181 8.30 9.45 -1.03
CA ALA A 181 6.95 8.98 -1.37
C ALA A 181 5.87 10.03 -1.06
N GLU A 182 5.99 10.75 0.05
CA GLU A 182 5.09 11.85 0.40
C GLU A 182 5.24 13.08 -0.51
N SER A 183 6.33 13.20 -1.24
CA SER A 183 6.52 14.27 -2.24
C SER A 183 5.89 13.95 -3.60
N VAL A 184 5.43 12.71 -3.82
CA VAL A 184 4.78 12.32 -5.08
C VAL A 184 3.49 13.09 -5.27
N SER A 185 3.33 13.77 -6.38
CA SER A 185 2.14 14.55 -6.68
C SER A 185 1.67 14.39 -8.13
N LEU A 186 0.39 14.68 -8.34
CA LEU A 186 -0.22 14.70 -9.67
C LEU A 186 0.34 15.86 -10.48
N VAL A 187 0.83 15.56 -11.68
CA VAL A 187 1.24 16.60 -12.64
C VAL A 187 0.00 17.35 -13.11
N ASN A 188 -0.14 18.61 -12.70
CA ASN A 188 -1.21 19.44 -13.19
C ASN A 188 -0.92 19.79 -14.66
N SER A 189 -1.63 19.12 -15.58
CA SER A 189 -1.64 19.55 -16.97
C SER A 189 -2.21 20.98 -17.04
N THR A 190 -1.31 21.95 -17.03
CA THR A 190 -1.69 23.33 -17.35
C THR A 190 -2.17 23.32 -18.81
N LYS A 191 -3.49 23.41 -19.01
CA LYS A 191 -4.12 23.63 -20.31
C LYS A 191 -3.84 25.02 -20.80
#